data_69190369bd2aab7b6600b78a619042e5
#
_entry.id   69190369bd2aab7b6600b78a619042e5
#
_cell.length_a   1.000
_cell.length_b   1.000
_cell.length_c   1.000
_cell.angle_alpha   90.00
_cell.angle_beta   90.00
_cell.angle_gamma   90.00
#
_symmetry.space_group_name_H-M   'P 1'
#
loop_
_entity.id
_entity.type
_entity.pdbx_description
1 polymer ?
#
loop_
_entity_poly.entity_id
_entity_poly.type
_entity_poly.pdbx_seq_one_letter_code
_entity_poly.pdbx_strand_id
1 'polypeptide(L)'
;MIDKEIANKVLTIGPSFKPVEGGIAQVMEYYDTDVFSTFRFIANSCPGSKLRKLICAISAYIATFFTLLFHRNIEILHIHTASKVSFTRSMIFAQLGFLFKRKVVMHIHAGSFIQYYEANSEFVEKSLKRCDKVIALTELWKQRFEQQIGLSNVEVLNNLVPLPSLCESITKSHDVVEALFLGAIKPEKGIFDLVEVIASHQALLRGKFVLYVGGNEQTERLIAEINRNNIGDIIKFEGWIGAERKVELMNRCSVLFLPSYIEGLPICIMEAMSYGLAIVASNIGGIPSIVKEGENGCLLQPGDKNKLWQAIQLLTDSATLRHQMGNISKQMIEPYYPDNVALRLEQFYKSLLEHKR
;
A
#
# COMPACT_ATOMS: atom_id res chain seq x y z
N MET A 1 -1.62 8.29 19.09
CA MET A 1 -1.92 9.41 18.15
C MET A 1 -0.91 10.53 18.34
N ILE A 2 -0.60 11.28 17.28
CA ILE A 2 0.30 12.45 17.29
C ILE A 2 -0.30 13.57 18.16
N ASP A 3 0.57 14.18 18.97
CA ASP A 3 0.18 15.31 19.83
C ASP A 3 -0.47 16.44 19.03
N LYS A 4 -1.52 17.05 19.61
CA LYS A 4 -2.33 18.09 18.94
C LYS A 4 -1.52 19.33 18.55
N GLU A 5 -0.48 19.69 19.32
CA GLU A 5 0.35 20.83 18.99
C GLU A 5 1.13 20.57 17.70
N ILE A 6 1.72 19.38 17.56
CA ILE A 6 2.45 18.97 16.35
C ILE A 6 1.48 18.78 15.18
N ALA A 7 0.35 18.08 15.40
CA ALA A 7 -0.66 17.86 14.38
C ALA A 7 -1.17 19.17 13.75
N ASN A 8 -1.36 20.23 14.56
CA ASN A 8 -1.77 21.55 14.10
C ASN A 8 -0.73 22.30 13.25
N LYS A 9 0.53 21.88 13.26
CA LYS A 9 1.60 22.45 12.43
C LYS A 9 1.76 21.79 11.08
N VAL A 10 1.03 20.70 10.82
CA VAL A 10 1.14 19.91 9.60
C VAL A 10 -0.09 20.08 8.73
N LEU A 11 0.12 20.37 7.45
CA LEU A 11 -0.89 20.24 6.40
C LEU A 11 -0.53 19.08 5.49
N THR A 12 -1.39 18.08 5.42
CA THR A 12 -1.21 16.91 4.56
C THR A 12 -1.93 17.08 3.22
N ILE A 13 -1.26 16.73 2.12
CA ILE A 13 -1.83 16.75 0.77
C ILE A 13 -1.69 15.36 0.16
N GLY A 14 -2.79 14.82 -0.37
CA GLY A 14 -2.83 13.51 -0.99
C GLY A 14 -4.07 13.31 -1.85
N PRO A 15 -4.30 12.11 -2.40
CA PRO A 15 -5.55 11.79 -3.06
C PRO A 15 -6.72 11.75 -2.07
N SER A 16 -7.94 12.01 -2.54
CA SER A 16 -9.15 11.81 -1.72
C SER A 16 -9.22 10.36 -1.22
N PHE A 17 -9.65 10.21 0.03
CA PHE A 17 -9.85 8.91 0.67
C PHE A 17 -11.33 8.64 1.03
N LYS A 18 -12.24 9.47 0.53
CA LYS A 18 -13.70 9.29 0.64
C LYS A 18 -14.31 9.41 -0.77
N PRO A 19 -14.61 8.24 -1.44
CA PRO A 19 -14.35 6.86 -1.04
C PRO A 19 -12.85 6.49 -1.10
N VAL A 20 -12.48 5.43 -0.37
CA VAL A 20 -11.11 4.90 -0.40
C VAL A 20 -10.88 4.15 -1.71
N GLU A 21 -10.02 4.68 -2.56
CA GLU A 21 -9.63 4.03 -3.81
C GLU A 21 -8.09 3.98 -3.93
N GLY A 22 -7.53 2.81 -3.65
CA GLY A 22 -6.09 2.54 -3.75
C GLY A 22 -5.27 2.83 -2.49
N GLY A 23 -4.02 2.38 -2.50
CA GLY A 23 -3.17 2.31 -1.31
C GLY A 23 -2.88 3.66 -0.64
N ILE A 24 -2.63 4.74 -1.39
CA ILE A 24 -2.38 6.05 -0.76
C ILE A 24 -3.64 6.57 -0.06
N ALA A 25 -4.82 6.37 -0.67
CA ALA A 25 -6.10 6.75 -0.07
C ALA A 25 -6.33 5.99 1.24
N GLN A 26 -5.96 4.70 1.28
CA GLN A 26 -6.02 3.88 2.49
C GLN A 26 -5.09 4.42 3.60
N VAL A 27 -3.89 4.85 3.26
CA VAL A 27 -2.98 5.50 4.22
C VAL A 27 -3.59 6.80 4.77
N MET A 28 -4.23 7.60 3.91
CA MET A 28 -4.89 8.83 4.35
C MET A 28 -6.04 8.57 5.31
N GLU A 29 -6.83 7.53 5.05
CA GLU A 29 -7.89 7.09 5.96
C GLU A 29 -7.33 6.71 7.32
N TYR A 30 -6.28 5.88 7.37
CA TYR A 30 -5.62 5.48 8.61
C TYR A 30 -4.96 6.66 9.34
N TYR A 31 -4.47 7.65 8.61
CA TYR A 31 -3.97 8.88 9.24
C TYR A 31 -5.10 9.67 9.91
N ASP A 32 -6.27 9.75 9.27
CA ASP A 32 -7.46 10.45 9.80
C ASP A 32 -8.02 9.73 11.04
N THR A 33 -8.06 8.40 11.04
CA THR A 33 -8.71 7.61 12.09
C THR A 33 -7.78 7.25 13.25
N ASP A 34 -6.52 6.90 12.96
CA ASP A 34 -5.66 6.20 13.92
C ASP A 34 -4.38 6.96 14.31
N VAL A 35 -3.94 7.93 13.50
CA VAL A 35 -2.62 8.56 13.69
C VAL A 35 -2.74 9.99 14.21
N PHE A 36 -3.58 10.82 13.60
CA PHE A 36 -3.67 12.23 13.98
C PHE A 36 -4.85 12.51 14.92
N SER A 37 -4.60 13.22 16.00
CA SER A 37 -5.67 13.77 16.84
C SER A 37 -6.47 14.88 16.13
N THR A 38 -5.86 15.56 15.15
CA THR A 38 -6.48 16.53 14.26
C THR A 38 -5.80 16.41 12.89
N PHE A 39 -6.48 15.82 11.92
CA PHE A 39 -5.93 15.62 10.58
C PHE A 39 -6.29 16.78 9.65
N ARG A 40 -5.34 17.68 9.39
CA ARG A 40 -5.50 18.76 8.40
C ARG A 40 -5.12 18.24 7.02
N PHE A 41 -6.12 18.04 6.18
CA PHE A 41 -5.95 17.40 4.89
C PHE A 41 -6.60 18.17 3.75
N ILE A 42 -5.93 18.25 2.61
CA ILE A 42 -6.48 18.76 1.35
C ILE A 42 -6.29 17.70 0.26
N ALA A 43 -7.42 17.29 -0.35
CA ALA A 43 -7.41 16.31 -1.44
C ALA A 43 -6.96 16.95 -2.76
N ASN A 44 -5.79 16.59 -3.26
CA ASN A 44 -5.26 17.09 -4.55
C ASN A 44 -5.76 16.32 -5.78
N SER A 45 -6.49 15.25 -5.59
CA SER A 45 -7.20 14.51 -6.65
C SER A 45 -8.39 13.75 -6.08
N CYS A 46 -9.37 13.49 -6.92
CA CYS A 46 -10.57 12.75 -6.59
C CYS A 46 -10.88 11.70 -7.67
N PRO A 47 -11.67 10.67 -7.37
CA PRO A 47 -12.18 9.74 -8.36
C PRO A 47 -13.04 10.42 -9.44
N GLY A 48 -13.12 9.83 -10.63
CA GLY A 48 -14.01 10.26 -11.70
C GLY A 48 -13.31 10.73 -12.98
N SER A 49 -14.01 11.52 -13.79
CA SER A 49 -13.56 11.98 -15.11
C SER A 49 -12.32 12.88 -15.04
N LYS A 50 -11.61 13.02 -16.18
CA LYS A 50 -10.43 13.91 -16.27
C LYS A 50 -10.75 15.35 -15.89
N LEU A 51 -11.93 15.86 -16.29
CA LEU A 51 -12.39 17.22 -15.94
C LEU A 51 -12.62 17.36 -14.43
N ARG A 52 -13.29 16.38 -13.79
CA ARG A 52 -13.50 16.39 -12.35
C ARG A 52 -12.17 16.37 -11.59
N LYS A 53 -11.21 15.55 -12.02
CA LYS A 53 -9.85 15.51 -11.44
C LYS A 53 -9.13 16.85 -11.58
N LEU A 54 -9.28 17.53 -12.71
CA LEU A 54 -8.68 18.86 -12.94
C LEU A 54 -9.32 19.92 -12.00
N ILE A 55 -10.66 19.98 -11.95
CA ILE A 55 -11.37 20.91 -11.06
C ILE A 55 -10.97 20.67 -9.59
N CYS A 56 -10.91 19.40 -9.17
CA CYS A 56 -10.45 19.03 -7.83
C CYS A 56 -9.03 19.54 -7.55
N ALA A 57 -8.09 19.38 -8.50
CA ALA A 57 -6.72 19.84 -8.32
C ALA A 57 -6.62 21.38 -8.26
N ILE A 58 -7.39 22.11 -9.08
CA ILE A 58 -7.41 23.58 -9.05
C ILE A 58 -8.01 24.10 -7.74
N SER A 59 -9.17 23.57 -7.32
CA SER A 59 -9.78 23.97 -6.05
C SER A 59 -8.89 23.66 -4.85
N ALA A 60 -8.22 22.50 -4.85
CA ALA A 60 -7.26 22.13 -3.83
C ALA A 60 -6.04 23.08 -3.79
N TYR A 61 -5.55 23.50 -4.97
CA TYR A 61 -4.44 24.45 -5.05
C TYR A 61 -4.82 25.81 -4.44
N ILE A 62 -6.00 26.34 -4.78
CA ILE A 62 -6.55 27.58 -4.23
C ILE A 62 -6.74 27.43 -2.71
N ALA A 63 -7.35 26.33 -2.26
CA ALA A 63 -7.54 26.06 -0.83
C ALA A 63 -6.20 26.00 -0.10
N THR A 64 -5.19 25.34 -0.66
CA THR A 64 -3.85 25.27 -0.07
C THR A 64 -3.21 26.65 0.05
N PHE A 65 -3.32 27.46 -1.01
CA PHE A 65 -2.79 28.85 -1.00
C PHE A 65 -3.39 29.67 0.13
N PHE A 66 -4.72 29.72 0.24
CA PHE A 66 -5.39 30.46 1.30
C PHE A 66 -5.15 29.87 2.69
N THR A 67 -5.08 28.54 2.80
CA THR A 67 -4.73 27.87 4.07
C THR A 67 -3.35 28.29 4.54
N LEU A 68 -2.33 28.27 3.68
CA LEU A 68 -0.97 28.68 4.05
C LEU A 68 -0.84 30.20 4.30
N LEU A 69 -1.68 31.00 3.65
CA LEU A 69 -1.71 32.47 3.86
C LEU A 69 -2.28 32.83 5.23
N PHE A 70 -3.41 32.21 5.61
CA PHE A 70 -4.13 32.60 6.84
C PHE A 70 -3.74 31.79 8.08
N HIS A 71 -3.23 30.56 7.91
CA HIS A 71 -2.83 29.69 9.02
C HIS A 71 -1.29 29.65 9.15
N ARG A 72 -0.74 30.69 9.77
CA ARG A 72 0.71 30.84 9.95
C ARG A 72 1.34 29.77 10.84
N ASN A 73 0.54 29.11 11.68
CA ASN A 73 0.96 27.99 12.52
C ASN A 73 1.25 26.70 11.73
N ILE A 74 0.83 26.58 10.47
CA ILE A 74 1.23 25.48 9.63
C ILE A 74 2.69 25.69 9.21
N GLU A 75 3.57 24.81 9.64
CA GLU A 75 5.01 24.87 9.40
C GLU A 75 5.49 23.80 8.42
N ILE A 76 4.76 22.68 8.33
CA ILE A 76 5.09 21.51 7.49
C ILE A 76 4.00 21.28 6.46
N LEU A 77 4.40 21.10 5.20
CA LEU A 77 3.56 20.62 4.11
C LEU A 77 4.00 19.19 3.75
N HIS A 78 3.21 18.21 4.19
CA HIS A 78 3.47 16.78 3.94
C HIS A 78 2.65 16.31 2.73
N ILE A 79 3.34 15.99 1.63
CA ILE A 79 2.71 15.69 0.34
C ILE A 79 2.90 14.21 0.01
N HIS A 80 1.81 13.46 -0.11
CA HIS A 80 1.80 12.06 -0.53
C HIS A 80 1.66 11.97 -2.04
N THR A 81 2.54 11.20 -2.68
CA THR A 81 2.60 11.09 -4.12
C THR A 81 2.89 9.67 -4.61
N ALA A 82 2.43 9.40 -5.83
CA ALA A 82 2.90 8.27 -6.63
C ALA A 82 3.91 8.76 -7.69
N SER A 83 3.98 8.12 -8.85
CA SER A 83 4.80 8.50 -10.01
C SER A 83 3.99 9.28 -11.07
N LYS A 84 4.65 9.73 -12.13
CA LYS A 84 4.06 10.34 -13.34
C LYS A 84 3.22 11.58 -12.99
N VAL A 85 1.98 11.65 -13.49
CA VAL A 85 1.06 12.78 -13.27
C VAL A 85 0.84 13.10 -11.80
N SER A 86 0.84 12.09 -10.93
CA SER A 86 0.73 12.30 -9.48
C SER A 86 1.91 13.11 -8.94
N PHE A 87 3.13 12.74 -9.31
CA PHE A 87 4.34 13.46 -8.89
C PHE A 87 4.38 14.89 -9.42
N THR A 88 4.12 15.09 -10.73
CA THR A 88 4.10 16.44 -11.33
C THR A 88 3.08 17.34 -10.63
N ARG A 89 1.87 16.83 -10.36
CA ARG A 89 0.85 17.56 -9.60
C ARG A 89 1.32 17.87 -8.17
N SER A 90 1.92 16.91 -7.47
CA SER A 90 2.45 17.11 -6.13
C SER A 90 3.52 18.20 -6.07
N MET A 91 4.36 18.30 -7.09
CA MET A 91 5.36 19.37 -7.19
C MET A 91 4.74 20.77 -7.36
N ILE A 92 3.57 20.90 -7.98
CA ILE A 92 2.83 22.18 -8.06
C ILE A 92 2.43 22.63 -6.62
N PHE A 93 1.98 21.71 -5.77
CA PHE A 93 1.69 22.02 -4.37
C PHE A 93 2.97 22.33 -3.56
N ALA A 94 4.06 21.62 -3.84
CA ALA A 94 5.34 21.88 -3.21
C ALA A 94 5.84 23.33 -3.46
N GLN A 95 5.55 23.92 -4.64
CA GLN A 95 5.87 25.32 -4.92
C GLN A 95 5.20 26.28 -3.94
N LEU A 96 3.96 26.01 -3.50
CA LEU A 96 3.31 26.80 -2.45
C LEU A 96 4.06 26.69 -1.12
N GLY A 97 4.48 25.48 -0.74
CA GLY A 97 5.31 25.28 0.46
C GLY A 97 6.59 26.11 0.40
N PHE A 98 7.30 26.10 -0.72
CA PHE A 98 8.50 26.91 -0.91
C PHE A 98 8.22 28.42 -0.89
N LEU A 99 7.12 28.86 -1.55
CA LEU A 99 6.68 30.27 -1.57
C LEU A 99 6.39 30.81 -0.16
N PHE A 100 5.68 30.02 0.64
CA PHE A 100 5.32 30.38 2.01
C PHE A 100 6.40 30.00 3.05
N LYS A 101 7.59 29.56 2.59
CA LYS A 101 8.73 29.16 3.45
C LYS A 101 8.37 28.06 4.45
N ARG A 102 7.50 27.12 4.06
CA ARG A 102 7.14 25.94 4.86
C ARG A 102 8.13 24.81 4.58
N LYS A 103 8.33 23.92 5.56
CA LYS A 103 9.05 22.67 5.35
C LYS A 103 8.26 21.78 4.41
N VAL A 104 8.87 21.34 3.31
CA VAL A 104 8.22 20.48 2.31
C VAL A 104 8.74 19.07 2.46
N VAL A 105 7.82 18.16 2.76
CA VAL A 105 8.06 16.72 2.85
C VAL A 105 7.37 16.02 1.70
N MET A 106 8.12 15.26 0.90
CA MET A 106 7.60 14.49 -0.22
C MET A 106 7.59 12.99 0.12
N HIS A 107 6.42 12.41 0.31
CA HIS A 107 6.25 10.99 0.67
C HIS A 107 5.89 10.17 -0.57
N ILE A 108 6.81 9.28 -0.99
CA ILE A 108 6.70 8.54 -2.26
C ILE A 108 6.20 7.12 -2.01
N HIS A 109 5.05 6.79 -2.62
CA HIS A 109 4.37 5.49 -2.45
C HIS A 109 4.49 4.54 -3.64
N ALA A 110 4.98 5.01 -4.80
CA ALA A 110 4.93 4.24 -6.03
C ALA A 110 6.08 3.24 -6.19
N GLY A 111 5.75 1.98 -6.43
CA GLY A 111 6.73 0.96 -6.82
C GLY A 111 7.39 1.21 -8.18
N SER A 112 6.76 1.99 -9.05
CA SER A 112 7.30 2.39 -10.37
C SER A 112 8.05 3.71 -10.35
N PHE A 113 8.47 4.21 -9.16
CA PHE A 113 9.07 5.54 -9.08
C PHE A 113 10.45 5.62 -9.75
N ILE A 114 11.25 4.57 -9.64
CA ILE A 114 12.58 4.52 -10.26
C ILE A 114 12.47 4.53 -11.80
N GLN A 115 11.56 3.74 -12.38
CA GLN A 115 11.32 3.77 -13.83
C GLN A 115 10.85 5.16 -14.31
N TYR A 116 10.04 5.85 -13.48
CA TYR A 116 9.65 7.22 -13.77
C TYR A 116 10.83 8.19 -13.68
N TYR A 117 11.70 8.03 -12.70
CA TYR A 117 12.94 8.79 -12.56
C TYR A 117 13.86 8.60 -13.79
N GLU A 118 14.11 7.38 -14.22
CA GLU A 118 14.94 7.08 -15.39
C GLU A 118 14.49 7.82 -16.66
N ALA A 119 13.17 7.95 -16.84
CA ALA A 119 12.57 8.68 -17.95
C ALA A 119 12.53 10.22 -17.76
N ASN A 120 12.77 10.75 -16.56
CA ASN A 120 12.60 12.16 -16.21
C ASN A 120 13.65 12.63 -15.19
N SER A 121 14.88 12.17 -15.30
CA SER A 121 15.92 12.25 -14.26
C SER A 121 16.19 13.66 -13.76
N GLU A 122 16.45 14.60 -14.64
CA GLU A 122 16.75 15.99 -14.29
C GLU A 122 15.60 16.67 -13.53
N PHE A 123 14.37 16.50 -13.99
CA PHE A 123 13.19 17.08 -13.34
C PHE A 123 12.97 16.47 -11.95
N VAL A 124 13.05 15.16 -11.82
CA VAL A 124 12.78 14.46 -10.54
C VAL A 124 13.88 14.77 -9.53
N GLU A 125 15.14 14.69 -9.93
CA GLU A 125 16.29 14.96 -9.07
C GLU A 125 16.27 16.40 -8.52
N LYS A 126 16.14 17.39 -9.43
CA LYS A 126 16.04 18.81 -9.05
C LYS A 126 14.85 19.08 -8.13
N SER A 127 13.72 18.42 -8.39
CA SER A 127 12.51 18.56 -7.58
C SER A 127 12.68 18.01 -6.17
N LEU A 128 13.23 16.80 -6.04
CA LEU A 128 13.38 16.13 -4.75
C LEU A 128 14.51 16.71 -3.91
N LYS A 129 15.62 17.13 -4.51
CA LYS A 129 16.71 17.83 -3.81
C LYS A 129 16.29 19.17 -3.19
N ARG A 130 15.21 19.77 -3.73
CA ARG A 130 14.66 21.03 -3.18
C ARG A 130 13.74 20.80 -1.98
N CYS A 131 13.20 19.61 -1.79
CA CYS A 131 12.39 19.27 -0.62
C CYS A 131 13.25 19.23 0.64
N ASP A 132 12.68 19.62 1.78
CA ASP A 132 13.40 19.50 3.07
C ASP A 132 13.64 18.03 3.42
N LYS A 133 12.67 17.15 3.17
CA LYS A 133 12.80 15.69 3.29
C LYS A 133 12.01 14.95 2.22
N VAL A 134 12.54 13.79 1.84
CA VAL A 134 11.88 12.80 1.02
C VAL A 134 11.64 11.56 1.86
N ILE A 135 10.41 11.07 1.90
CA ILE A 135 10.08 9.85 2.64
C ILE A 135 10.00 8.67 1.69
N ALA A 136 10.75 7.64 2.03
CA ALA A 136 10.72 6.32 1.43
C ALA A 136 9.95 5.34 2.34
N LEU A 137 9.25 4.37 1.75
CA LEU A 137 8.43 3.42 2.51
C LEU A 137 9.24 2.35 3.27
N THR A 138 10.49 2.10 2.86
CA THR A 138 11.37 1.09 3.45
C THR A 138 12.83 1.48 3.29
N GLU A 139 13.72 0.86 4.07
CA GLU A 139 15.17 1.03 3.92
C GLU A 139 15.65 0.69 2.50
N LEU A 140 15.08 -0.34 1.87
CA LEU A 140 15.39 -0.70 0.49
C LEU A 140 15.04 0.43 -0.50
N TRP A 141 13.89 1.10 -0.32
CA TRP A 141 13.52 2.26 -1.12
C TRP A 141 14.40 3.48 -0.83
N LYS A 142 14.79 3.71 0.44
CA LYS A 142 15.73 4.76 0.81
C LYS A 142 17.07 4.55 0.10
N GLN A 143 17.66 3.36 0.20
CA GLN A 143 18.90 3.03 -0.50
C GLN A 143 18.83 3.26 -2.02
N ARG A 144 17.72 2.88 -2.65
CA ARG A 144 17.49 3.15 -4.08
C ARG A 144 17.44 4.64 -4.39
N PHE A 145 16.77 5.44 -3.58
CA PHE A 145 16.70 6.89 -3.79
C PHE A 145 18.06 7.57 -3.56
N GLU A 146 18.81 7.13 -2.57
CA GLU A 146 20.18 7.63 -2.32
C GLU A 146 21.15 7.23 -3.42
N GLN A 147 21.17 5.97 -3.85
CA GLN A 147 22.14 5.45 -4.81
C GLN A 147 21.79 5.80 -6.26
N GLN A 148 20.52 5.74 -6.65
CA GLN A 148 20.11 5.91 -8.05
C GLN A 148 19.72 7.34 -8.39
N ILE A 149 19.12 8.10 -7.43
CA ILE A 149 18.73 9.50 -7.64
C ILE A 149 19.76 10.48 -7.05
N GLY A 150 20.66 10.01 -6.18
CA GLY A 150 21.66 10.87 -5.53
C GLY A 150 21.06 11.81 -4.49
N LEU A 151 20.06 11.35 -3.74
CA LEU A 151 19.43 12.10 -2.66
C LEU A 151 20.19 11.89 -1.33
N SER A 152 20.30 12.93 -0.51
CA SER A 152 20.88 12.87 0.84
C SER A 152 19.86 13.23 1.95
N ASN A 153 18.64 13.59 1.55
CA ASN A 153 17.59 14.06 2.46
C ASN A 153 16.45 13.02 2.62
N VAL A 154 16.78 11.73 2.48
CA VAL A 154 15.79 10.65 2.53
C VAL A 154 15.64 10.11 3.95
N GLU A 155 14.39 9.97 4.39
CA GLU A 155 14.01 9.31 5.65
C GLU A 155 13.07 8.13 5.38
N VAL A 156 13.04 7.16 6.29
CA VAL A 156 12.12 6.02 6.17
C VAL A 156 10.92 6.21 7.08
N LEU A 157 9.74 6.18 6.47
CA LEU A 157 8.47 6.09 7.19
C LEU A 157 7.59 5.06 6.48
N ASN A 158 7.33 3.97 7.17
CA ASN A 158 6.54 2.87 6.63
C ASN A 158 5.05 3.25 6.54
N ASN A 159 4.33 2.59 5.63
CA ASN A 159 2.87 2.54 5.73
C ASN A 159 2.47 1.92 7.07
N LEU A 160 1.24 2.18 7.49
CA LEU A 160 0.68 1.57 8.70
C LEU A 160 -0.47 0.64 8.33
N VAL A 161 -0.84 -0.19 9.29
CA VAL A 161 -2.00 -1.07 9.24
C VAL A 161 -2.74 -0.99 10.56
N PRO A 162 -4.08 -0.92 10.56
CA PRO A 162 -4.85 -0.91 11.80
C PRO A 162 -4.70 -2.24 12.53
N LEU A 163 -5.00 -2.22 13.82
CA LEU A 163 -5.12 -3.45 14.60
C LEU A 163 -6.21 -4.34 14.01
N PRO A 164 -6.03 -5.66 13.94
CA PRO A 164 -7.00 -6.56 13.36
C PRO A 164 -8.29 -6.62 14.19
N SER A 165 -9.43 -6.57 13.51
CA SER A 165 -10.73 -6.86 14.12
C SER A 165 -10.93 -8.37 14.11
N LEU A 166 -10.45 -9.06 15.15
CA LEU A 166 -10.56 -10.51 15.26
C LEU A 166 -12.01 -10.91 15.58
N CYS A 167 -12.49 -11.94 14.92
CA CYS A 167 -13.82 -12.51 15.12
C CYS A 167 -13.68 -13.96 15.65
N GLU A 168 -13.95 -14.17 16.94
CA GLU A 168 -13.82 -15.48 17.59
C GLU A 168 -14.76 -16.54 17.02
N SER A 169 -15.88 -16.13 16.41
CA SER A 169 -16.82 -17.05 15.79
C SER A 169 -16.35 -17.60 14.43
N ILE A 170 -15.31 -17.02 13.83
CA ILE A 170 -14.75 -17.46 12.55
C ILE A 170 -13.46 -18.23 12.83
N THR A 171 -13.50 -19.53 12.58
CA THR A 171 -12.31 -20.39 12.66
C THR A 171 -11.78 -20.66 11.25
N LYS A 172 -10.47 -20.62 11.09
CA LYS A 172 -9.80 -20.98 9.82
C LYS A 172 -10.00 -22.48 9.59
N SER A 173 -10.47 -22.86 8.39
CA SER A 173 -10.64 -24.26 8.02
C SER A 173 -9.30 -25.01 8.01
N HIS A 174 -9.31 -26.24 8.48
CA HIS A 174 -8.16 -27.13 8.40
C HIS A 174 -8.22 -28.03 7.15
N ASP A 175 -9.41 -28.37 6.68
CA ASP A 175 -9.64 -29.34 5.59
C ASP A 175 -9.53 -28.69 4.21
N VAL A 176 -10.04 -27.46 4.08
CA VAL A 176 -9.97 -26.67 2.83
C VAL A 176 -9.16 -25.42 3.09
N VAL A 177 -8.14 -25.20 2.27
CA VAL A 177 -7.35 -23.97 2.33
C VAL A 177 -8.13 -22.84 1.71
N GLU A 178 -8.49 -21.88 2.52
CA GLU A 178 -9.10 -20.64 2.05
C GLU A 178 -8.01 -19.57 1.93
N ALA A 179 -7.88 -19.08 0.70
CA ALA A 179 -6.88 -18.11 0.30
C ALA A 179 -7.52 -16.81 -0.20
N LEU A 180 -6.78 -15.73 -0.18
CA LEU A 180 -7.25 -14.41 -0.53
C LEU A 180 -6.31 -13.73 -1.54
N PHE A 181 -6.89 -13.03 -2.51
CA PHE A 181 -6.23 -12.05 -3.35
C PHE A 181 -6.99 -10.73 -3.22
N LEU A 182 -6.28 -9.64 -2.87
CA LEU A 182 -6.85 -8.29 -2.81
C LEU A 182 -6.02 -7.33 -3.65
N GLY A 183 -6.63 -6.80 -4.71
CA GLY A 183 -5.95 -5.84 -5.58
C GLY A 183 -6.74 -5.56 -6.86
N ALA A 184 -6.28 -4.56 -7.63
CA ALA A 184 -6.83 -4.30 -8.95
C ALA A 184 -6.70 -5.54 -9.85
N ILE A 185 -7.78 -5.89 -10.56
CA ILE A 185 -7.78 -7.04 -11.48
C ILE A 185 -7.09 -6.63 -12.78
N LYS A 186 -5.76 -6.78 -12.79
CA LYS A 186 -4.92 -6.43 -13.94
C LYS A 186 -3.63 -7.24 -13.98
N PRO A 187 -2.99 -7.38 -15.16
CA PRO A 187 -1.79 -8.18 -15.33
C PRO A 187 -0.67 -7.81 -14.36
N GLU A 188 -0.48 -6.53 -14.07
CA GLU A 188 0.60 -6.04 -13.20
C GLU A 188 0.45 -6.50 -11.74
N LYS A 189 -0.72 -7.00 -11.36
CA LYS A 189 -0.97 -7.60 -10.03
C LYS A 189 -0.81 -9.12 -10.02
N GLY A 190 -0.48 -9.73 -11.16
CA GLY A 190 -0.22 -11.16 -11.29
C GLY A 190 -1.44 -12.08 -11.11
N ILE A 191 -2.66 -11.50 -11.09
CA ILE A 191 -3.89 -12.28 -10.89
C ILE A 191 -4.11 -13.29 -12.01
N PHE A 192 -3.78 -12.93 -13.27
CA PHE A 192 -3.98 -13.83 -14.40
C PHE A 192 -2.97 -14.99 -14.41
N ASP A 193 -1.74 -14.78 -13.90
CA ASP A 193 -0.78 -15.88 -13.67
C ASP A 193 -1.29 -16.84 -12.60
N LEU A 194 -1.89 -16.32 -11.53
CA LEU A 194 -2.48 -17.12 -10.46
C LEU A 194 -3.67 -17.94 -10.99
N VAL A 195 -4.54 -17.36 -11.81
CA VAL A 195 -5.66 -18.05 -12.47
C VAL A 195 -5.16 -19.15 -13.38
N GLU A 196 -4.13 -18.89 -14.20
CA GLU A 196 -3.54 -19.87 -15.12
C GLU A 196 -2.93 -21.06 -14.38
N VAL A 197 -2.17 -20.78 -13.29
CA VAL A 197 -1.58 -21.85 -12.47
C VAL A 197 -2.65 -22.70 -11.81
N ILE A 198 -3.70 -22.08 -11.24
CA ILE A 198 -4.83 -22.82 -10.64
C ILE A 198 -5.56 -23.66 -11.69
N ALA A 199 -5.82 -23.11 -12.87
CA ALA A 199 -6.47 -23.82 -13.95
C ALA A 199 -5.68 -25.05 -14.41
N SER A 200 -4.35 -24.90 -14.54
CA SER A 200 -3.46 -25.99 -14.96
C SER A 200 -3.38 -27.14 -13.95
N HIS A 201 -3.68 -26.87 -12.67
CA HIS A 201 -3.57 -27.85 -11.58
C HIS A 201 -4.91 -28.12 -10.88
N GLN A 202 -6.03 -27.74 -11.49
CA GLN A 202 -7.35 -27.77 -10.87
C GLN A 202 -7.75 -29.15 -10.29
N ALA A 203 -7.32 -30.25 -10.93
CA ALA A 203 -7.63 -31.60 -10.46
C ALA A 203 -7.04 -31.90 -9.07
N LEU A 204 -5.91 -31.27 -8.71
CA LEU A 204 -5.26 -31.44 -7.41
C LEU A 204 -5.82 -30.48 -6.34
N LEU A 205 -6.49 -29.40 -6.76
CA LEU A 205 -6.99 -28.33 -5.90
C LEU A 205 -8.47 -28.48 -5.54
N ARG A 206 -9.28 -29.15 -6.38
CA ARG A 206 -10.71 -29.33 -6.11
C ARG A 206 -10.97 -29.98 -4.76
N GLY A 207 -11.84 -29.34 -3.96
CA GLY A 207 -12.19 -29.79 -2.61
C GLY A 207 -11.12 -29.53 -1.54
N LYS A 208 -9.94 -28.99 -1.90
CA LYS A 208 -8.84 -28.72 -0.98
C LYS A 208 -8.44 -27.24 -0.90
N PHE A 209 -8.77 -26.47 -1.90
CA PHE A 209 -8.34 -25.07 -2.03
C PHE A 209 -9.43 -24.19 -2.61
N VAL A 210 -9.64 -23.01 -2.03
CA VAL A 210 -10.53 -21.97 -2.54
C VAL A 210 -9.81 -20.63 -2.47
N LEU A 211 -9.80 -19.88 -3.58
CA LEU A 211 -9.26 -18.53 -3.66
C LEU A 211 -10.40 -17.51 -3.75
N TYR A 212 -10.52 -16.65 -2.77
CA TYR A 212 -11.37 -15.45 -2.83
C TYR A 212 -10.62 -14.32 -3.50
N VAL A 213 -11.21 -13.71 -4.51
CA VAL A 213 -10.58 -12.63 -5.29
C VAL A 213 -11.41 -11.37 -5.14
N GLY A 214 -10.81 -10.34 -4.51
CA GLY A 214 -11.39 -9.02 -4.36
C GLY A 214 -10.68 -7.97 -5.20
N GLY A 215 -11.46 -7.20 -5.99
CA GLY A 215 -10.92 -6.11 -6.79
C GLY A 215 -11.86 -5.61 -7.88
N ASN A 216 -11.35 -4.64 -8.63
CA ASN A 216 -12.04 -4.02 -9.75
C ASN A 216 -11.10 -3.93 -10.98
N GLU A 217 -11.46 -3.20 -12.00
CA GLU A 217 -10.82 -3.01 -13.31
C GLU A 217 -11.20 -4.11 -14.33
N GLN A 218 -10.31 -5.02 -14.73
CA GLN A 218 -10.59 -6.02 -15.79
C GLN A 218 -11.43 -7.23 -15.30
N THR A 219 -12.53 -6.95 -14.61
CA THR A 219 -13.38 -7.98 -13.97
C THR A 219 -14.03 -8.93 -14.97
N GLU A 220 -14.47 -8.42 -16.12
CA GLU A 220 -15.07 -9.23 -17.18
C GLU A 220 -14.08 -10.26 -17.73
N ARG A 221 -12.82 -9.85 -17.90
CA ARG A 221 -11.75 -10.77 -18.32
C ARG A 221 -11.52 -11.87 -17.28
N LEU A 222 -11.47 -11.52 -16.00
CA LEU A 222 -11.30 -12.50 -14.93
C LEU A 222 -12.44 -13.52 -14.93
N ILE A 223 -13.68 -13.06 -15.01
CA ILE A 223 -14.86 -13.93 -15.05
C ILE A 223 -14.83 -14.86 -16.28
N ALA A 224 -14.45 -14.31 -17.44
CA ALA A 224 -14.30 -15.11 -18.67
C ALA A 224 -13.23 -16.20 -18.52
N GLU A 225 -12.07 -15.89 -17.90
CA GLU A 225 -11.01 -16.88 -17.64
C GLU A 225 -11.47 -17.98 -16.66
N ILE A 226 -12.17 -17.61 -15.58
CA ILE A 226 -12.72 -18.56 -14.60
C ILE A 226 -13.72 -19.52 -15.29
N ASN A 227 -14.63 -19.00 -16.10
CA ASN A 227 -15.65 -19.79 -16.80
C ASN A 227 -15.04 -20.67 -17.88
N ARG A 228 -14.10 -20.13 -18.69
CA ARG A 228 -13.42 -20.88 -19.76
C ARG A 228 -12.69 -22.11 -19.21
N ASN A 229 -12.07 -21.98 -18.03
CA ASN A 229 -11.32 -23.07 -17.41
C ASN A 229 -12.18 -23.92 -16.46
N ASN A 230 -13.47 -23.62 -16.28
CA ASN A 230 -14.40 -24.31 -15.39
C ASN A 230 -13.86 -24.46 -13.96
N ILE A 231 -13.32 -23.36 -13.38
CA ILE A 231 -12.71 -23.30 -12.04
C ILE A 231 -13.48 -22.42 -11.06
N GLY A 232 -14.77 -22.18 -11.31
CA GLY A 232 -15.62 -21.35 -10.43
C GLY A 232 -15.91 -21.98 -9.06
N ASP A 233 -15.60 -23.26 -8.87
CA ASP A 233 -15.58 -23.93 -7.58
C ASP A 233 -14.31 -23.64 -6.77
N ILE A 234 -13.19 -23.34 -7.44
CA ILE A 234 -11.88 -23.06 -6.82
C ILE A 234 -11.67 -21.55 -6.66
N ILE A 235 -12.10 -20.72 -7.63
CA ILE A 235 -11.93 -19.25 -7.57
C ILE A 235 -13.29 -18.59 -7.39
N LYS A 236 -13.44 -17.83 -6.30
CA LYS A 236 -14.63 -17.05 -5.96
C LYS A 236 -14.35 -15.57 -6.17
N PHE A 237 -14.88 -15.00 -7.23
CA PHE A 237 -14.76 -13.56 -7.46
C PHE A 237 -15.83 -12.81 -6.66
N GLU A 238 -15.38 -11.92 -5.76
CA GLU A 238 -16.20 -11.17 -4.81
C GLU A 238 -16.50 -9.72 -5.29
N GLY A 239 -15.91 -9.30 -6.43
CA GLY A 239 -16.01 -7.89 -6.85
C GLY A 239 -15.20 -6.96 -5.96
N TRP A 240 -15.65 -5.72 -5.82
CA TRP A 240 -15.07 -4.78 -4.86
C TRP A 240 -15.49 -5.15 -3.44
N ILE A 241 -14.52 -5.45 -2.59
CA ILE A 241 -14.75 -5.89 -1.22
C ILE A 241 -14.78 -4.68 -0.28
N GLY A 242 -15.91 -4.44 0.38
CA GLY A 242 -16.06 -3.44 1.43
C GLY A 242 -15.40 -3.85 2.75
N ALA A 243 -15.37 -2.92 3.72
CA ALA A 243 -14.63 -3.12 4.98
C ALA A 243 -15.07 -4.36 5.76
N GLU A 244 -16.39 -4.57 5.94
CA GLU A 244 -16.93 -5.71 6.70
C GLU A 244 -16.56 -7.06 6.05
N ARG A 245 -16.76 -7.16 4.72
CA ARG A 245 -16.42 -8.39 4.00
C ARG A 245 -14.90 -8.64 3.96
N LYS A 246 -14.09 -7.58 3.92
CA LYS A 246 -12.63 -7.68 4.03
C LYS A 246 -12.23 -8.27 5.38
N VAL A 247 -12.79 -7.77 6.48
CA VAL A 247 -12.56 -8.30 7.84
C VAL A 247 -12.97 -9.76 7.93
N GLU A 248 -14.13 -10.14 7.42
CA GLU A 248 -14.59 -11.53 7.39
C GLU A 248 -13.60 -12.44 6.65
N LEU A 249 -13.19 -12.06 5.42
CA LEU A 249 -12.25 -12.86 4.63
C LEU A 249 -10.86 -12.93 5.24
N MET A 250 -10.37 -11.85 5.86
CA MET A 250 -9.10 -11.84 6.57
C MET A 250 -9.11 -12.78 7.79
N ASN A 251 -10.23 -12.87 8.52
CA ASN A 251 -10.38 -13.82 9.64
C ASN A 251 -10.47 -15.27 9.13
N ARG A 252 -11.11 -15.50 7.99
CA ARG A 252 -11.40 -16.81 7.43
C ARG A 252 -10.21 -17.42 6.69
N CYS A 253 -9.53 -16.63 5.86
CA CYS A 253 -8.44 -17.11 5.03
C CYS A 253 -7.15 -17.37 5.83
N SER A 254 -6.32 -18.28 5.32
CA SER A 254 -5.03 -18.64 5.92
C SER A 254 -3.83 -18.19 5.08
N VAL A 255 -4.03 -17.82 3.82
CA VAL A 255 -2.99 -17.42 2.88
C VAL A 255 -3.43 -16.19 2.09
N LEU A 256 -2.53 -15.21 1.89
CA LEU A 256 -2.71 -14.15 0.89
C LEU A 256 -1.76 -14.38 -0.29
N PHE A 257 -2.29 -14.27 -1.50
CA PHE A 257 -1.51 -14.28 -2.74
C PHE A 257 -1.44 -12.87 -3.35
N LEU A 258 -0.23 -12.39 -3.62
CA LEU A 258 0.01 -11.15 -4.36
C LEU A 258 1.25 -11.27 -5.26
N PRO A 259 1.17 -12.05 -6.37
CA PRO A 259 2.30 -12.27 -7.28
C PRO A 259 2.50 -11.11 -8.27
N SER A 260 2.54 -9.88 -7.76
CA SER A 260 2.59 -8.64 -8.53
C SER A 260 3.91 -8.43 -9.27
N TYR A 261 3.87 -7.65 -10.35
CA TYR A 261 5.04 -7.21 -11.11
C TYR A 261 5.59 -5.86 -10.63
N ILE A 262 4.76 -5.06 -9.96
CA ILE A 262 5.14 -3.72 -9.48
C ILE A 262 4.44 -3.44 -8.15
N GLU A 263 5.22 -3.18 -7.09
CA GLU A 263 4.71 -2.77 -5.78
C GLU A 263 5.64 -1.73 -5.12
N GLY A 264 5.05 -0.86 -4.29
CA GLY A 264 5.77 -0.05 -3.33
C GLY A 264 5.97 -0.82 -2.02
N LEU A 265 5.03 -0.63 -1.09
CA LEU A 265 4.82 -1.45 0.09
C LEU A 265 3.31 -1.72 0.21
N PRO A 266 2.83 -2.92 -0.22
CA PRO A 266 1.40 -3.17 -0.38
C PRO A 266 0.68 -3.32 0.97
N ILE A 267 -0.33 -2.48 1.21
CA ILE A 267 -1.11 -2.46 2.45
C ILE A 267 -1.86 -3.77 2.65
N CYS A 268 -2.39 -4.38 1.57
CA CYS A 268 -3.11 -5.65 1.69
C CYS A 268 -2.25 -6.80 2.24
N ILE A 269 -0.93 -6.81 1.97
CA ILE A 269 -0.01 -7.76 2.61
C ILE A 269 0.10 -7.44 4.10
N MET A 270 0.28 -6.18 4.47
CA MET A 270 0.39 -5.75 5.86
C MET A 270 -0.90 -6.08 6.64
N GLU A 271 -2.07 -5.81 6.04
CA GLU A 271 -3.37 -6.19 6.60
C GLU A 271 -3.45 -7.72 6.79
N ALA A 272 -3.11 -8.52 5.78
CA ALA A 272 -3.13 -9.98 5.88
C ALA A 272 -2.19 -10.49 6.98
N MET A 273 -1.00 -9.90 7.12
CA MET A 273 -0.07 -10.23 8.20
C MET A 273 -0.65 -9.97 9.58
N SER A 274 -1.40 -8.87 9.79
CA SER A 274 -2.03 -8.55 11.07
C SER A 274 -3.10 -9.59 11.47
N TYR A 275 -3.77 -10.19 10.50
CA TYR A 275 -4.70 -11.31 10.72
C TYR A 275 -4.02 -12.69 10.75
N GLY A 276 -2.69 -12.74 10.63
CA GLY A 276 -1.91 -13.98 10.68
C GLY A 276 -2.13 -14.89 9.47
N LEU A 277 -2.11 -14.32 8.27
CA LEU A 277 -2.04 -15.07 7.04
C LEU A 277 -0.57 -15.34 6.67
N ALA A 278 -0.32 -16.52 6.09
CA ALA A 278 0.90 -16.78 5.35
C ALA A 278 0.88 -15.98 4.04
N ILE A 279 2.02 -15.50 3.58
CA ILE A 279 2.09 -14.60 2.42
C ILE A 279 2.79 -15.28 1.26
N VAL A 280 2.16 -15.27 0.07
CA VAL A 280 2.81 -15.64 -1.20
C VAL A 280 2.86 -14.41 -2.08
N ALA A 281 4.04 -13.87 -2.30
CA ALA A 281 4.19 -12.60 -3.00
C ALA A 281 5.48 -12.53 -3.84
N SER A 282 5.53 -11.58 -4.76
CA SER A 282 6.74 -11.36 -5.55
C SER A 282 7.84 -10.66 -4.75
N ASN A 283 9.09 -11.05 -5.01
CA ASN A 283 10.30 -10.45 -4.42
C ASN A 283 10.63 -9.10 -5.09
N ILE A 284 9.77 -8.10 -4.90
CA ILE A 284 9.87 -6.77 -5.52
C ILE A 284 9.53 -5.65 -4.54
N GLY A 285 9.96 -4.44 -4.91
CA GLY A 285 9.58 -3.22 -4.18
C GLY A 285 9.99 -3.29 -2.70
N GLY A 286 9.04 -2.98 -1.83
CA GLY A 286 9.20 -3.08 -0.37
C GLY A 286 8.77 -4.43 0.22
N ILE A 287 8.25 -5.38 -0.58
CA ILE A 287 7.75 -6.66 -0.07
C ILE A 287 8.83 -7.43 0.71
N PRO A 288 10.10 -7.55 0.24
CA PRO A 288 11.12 -8.28 1.00
C PRO A 288 11.49 -7.69 2.36
N SER A 289 11.03 -6.46 2.65
CA SER A 289 11.21 -5.87 3.99
C SER A 289 10.25 -6.43 5.03
N ILE A 290 9.09 -6.94 4.61
CA ILE A 290 8.01 -7.45 5.48
C ILE A 290 7.70 -8.93 5.27
N VAL A 291 8.08 -9.52 4.13
CA VAL A 291 7.93 -10.96 3.85
C VAL A 291 9.31 -11.58 3.73
N LYS A 292 9.53 -12.66 4.47
CA LYS A 292 10.79 -13.42 4.48
C LYS A 292 10.53 -14.84 3.98
N GLU A 293 11.33 -15.26 2.99
CA GLU A 293 11.25 -16.60 2.41
C GLU A 293 11.37 -17.68 3.48
N GLY A 294 10.38 -18.56 3.57
CA GLY A 294 10.36 -19.68 4.52
C GLY A 294 10.00 -19.32 5.97
N GLU A 295 9.95 -18.03 6.33
CA GLU A 295 9.59 -17.60 7.69
C GLU A 295 8.10 -17.28 7.79
N ASN A 296 7.63 -16.22 7.15
CA ASN A 296 6.23 -15.82 7.14
C ASN A 296 5.55 -15.92 5.76
N GLY A 297 6.28 -16.42 4.75
CA GLY A 297 5.73 -16.60 3.41
C GLY A 297 6.70 -17.18 2.39
N CYS A 298 6.26 -17.17 1.14
CA CYS A 298 7.02 -17.58 -0.03
C CYS A 298 7.23 -16.37 -0.94
N LEU A 299 8.47 -16.10 -1.30
CA LEU A 299 8.84 -15.05 -2.27
C LEU A 299 9.17 -15.67 -3.63
N LEU A 300 8.60 -15.11 -4.69
CA LEU A 300 8.81 -15.57 -6.06
C LEU A 300 9.25 -14.41 -6.97
N GLN A 301 9.91 -14.72 -8.08
CA GLN A 301 10.13 -13.71 -9.10
C GLN A 301 8.80 -13.42 -9.84
N PRO A 302 8.56 -12.17 -10.27
CA PRO A 302 7.37 -11.86 -11.09
C PRO A 302 7.28 -12.79 -12.31
N GLY A 303 6.11 -13.41 -12.51
CA GLY A 303 5.87 -14.34 -13.61
C GLY A 303 6.41 -15.77 -13.42
N ASP A 304 7.03 -16.08 -12.29
CA ASP A 304 7.50 -17.45 -12.00
C ASP A 304 6.31 -18.33 -11.58
N LYS A 305 5.61 -18.86 -12.58
CA LYS A 305 4.45 -19.74 -12.39
C LYS A 305 4.81 -21.07 -11.72
N ASN A 306 6.05 -21.56 -11.92
CA ASN A 306 6.49 -22.80 -11.29
C ASN A 306 6.67 -22.63 -9.79
N LYS A 307 7.34 -21.55 -9.35
CA LYS A 307 7.47 -21.22 -7.92
C LYS A 307 6.11 -20.90 -7.30
N LEU A 308 5.22 -20.25 -8.05
CA LEU A 308 3.85 -19.97 -7.61
C LEU A 308 3.07 -21.26 -7.37
N TRP A 309 3.15 -22.24 -8.27
CA TRP A 309 2.57 -23.55 -8.07
C TRP A 309 3.14 -24.27 -6.85
N GLN A 310 4.46 -24.31 -6.71
CA GLN A 310 5.12 -24.93 -5.55
C GLN A 310 4.64 -24.30 -4.22
N ALA A 311 4.47 -22.98 -4.17
CA ALA A 311 3.95 -22.30 -2.99
C ALA A 311 2.48 -22.64 -2.71
N ILE A 312 1.62 -22.73 -3.74
CA ILE A 312 0.22 -23.17 -3.61
C ILE A 312 0.20 -24.59 -3.04
N GLN A 313 0.96 -25.52 -3.62
CA GLN A 313 1.00 -26.92 -3.20
C GLN A 313 1.51 -27.03 -1.75
N LEU A 314 2.65 -26.43 -1.44
CA LEU A 314 3.26 -26.44 -0.10
C LEU A 314 2.29 -25.98 0.96
N LEU A 315 1.61 -24.84 0.72
CA LEU A 315 0.67 -24.27 1.67
C LEU A 315 -0.69 -24.98 1.67
N THR A 316 -1.07 -25.69 0.60
CA THR A 316 -2.26 -26.55 0.59
C THR A 316 -2.04 -27.79 1.44
N ASP A 317 -0.87 -28.40 1.34
CA ASP A 317 -0.58 -29.69 1.98
C ASP A 317 -0.22 -29.57 3.48
N SER A 318 0.14 -28.38 4.00
CA SER A 318 0.61 -28.21 5.37
C SER A 318 -0.13 -27.13 6.16
N ALA A 319 -1.14 -27.52 6.94
CA ALA A 319 -1.83 -26.64 7.89
C ALA A 319 -0.87 -26.08 8.97
N THR A 320 0.05 -26.93 9.48
CA THR A 320 1.05 -26.53 10.47
C THR A 320 1.92 -25.40 9.96
N LEU A 321 2.41 -25.51 8.71
CA LEU A 321 3.25 -24.47 8.11
C LEU A 321 2.48 -23.16 7.92
N ARG A 322 1.23 -23.21 7.41
CA ARG A 322 0.38 -22.01 7.30
C ARG A 322 0.23 -21.30 8.65
N HIS A 323 -0.04 -22.06 9.71
CA HIS A 323 -0.18 -21.52 11.06
C HIS A 323 1.12 -20.92 11.60
N GLN A 324 2.26 -21.59 11.40
CA GLN A 324 3.58 -21.08 11.81
C GLN A 324 3.90 -19.77 11.07
N MET A 325 3.77 -19.75 9.74
CA MET A 325 3.99 -18.54 8.93
C MET A 325 3.05 -17.39 9.34
N GLY A 326 1.80 -17.71 9.62
CA GLY A 326 0.82 -16.71 10.08
C GLY A 326 1.17 -16.11 11.44
N ASN A 327 1.68 -16.89 12.37
CA ASN A 327 2.12 -16.40 13.68
C ASN A 327 3.34 -15.48 13.54
N ILE A 328 4.30 -15.85 12.69
CA ILE A 328 5.46 -14.99 12.38
C ILE A 328 5.00 -13.70 11.70
N SER A 329 4.04 -13.76 10.77
CA SER A 329 3.43 -12.57 10.15
C SER A 329 2.90 -11.59 11.20
N LYS A 330 2.16 -12.07 12.22
CA LYS A 330 1.64 -11.23 13.31
C LYS A 330 2.76 -10.55 14.11
N GLN A 331 3.84 -11.25 14.40
CA GLN A 331 4.98 -10.68 15.12
C GLN A 331 5.70 -9.62 14.28
N MET A 332 5.94 -9.91 13.00
CA MET A 332 6.67 -9.02 12.11
C MET A 332 5.91 -7.73 11.78
N ILE A 333 4.58 -7.73 11.88
CA ILE A 333 3.76 -6.54 11.56
C ILE A 333 3.59 -5.58 12.73
N GLU A 334 3.87 -5.97 13.96
CA GLU A 334 3.70 -5.13 15.15
C GLU A 334 4.33 -3.73 15.05
N PRO A 335 5.55 -3.56 14.50
CA PRO A 335 6.15 -2.23 14.33
C PRO A 335 5.36 -1.28 13.43
N TYR A 336 4.39 -1.80 12.65
CA TYR A 336 3.59 -1.04 11.68
C TYR A 336 2.20 -0.68 12.20
N TYR A 337 1.88 -1.01 13.44
CA TYR A 337 0.63 -0.58 14.08
C TYR A 337 0.61 0.92 14.36
N PRO A 338 -0.59 1.53 14.45
CA PRO A 338 -0.77 2.98 14.47
C PRO A 338 0.06 3.70 15.54
N ASP A 339 0.13 3.17 16.76
CA ASP A 339 0.86 3.82 17.86
C ASP A 339 2.36 3.93 17.56
N ASN A 340 2.96 2.86 16.99
CA ASN A 340 4.37 2.84 16.63
C ASN A 340 4.68 3.79 15.47
N VAL A 341 3.79 3.83 14.46
CA VAL A 341 3.97 4.72 13.30
C VAL A 341 3.71 6.18 13.69
N ALA A 342 2.70 6.45 14.53
CA ALA A 342 2.41 7.78 15.04
C ALA A 342 3.60 8.35 15.83
N LEU A 343 4.23 7.54 16.70
CA LEU A 343 5.40 7.95 17.47
C LEU A 343 6.57 8.33 16.54
N ARG A 344 6.88 7.50 15.53
CA ARG A 344 7.95 7.79 14.56
C ARG A 344 7.65 9.04 13.74
N LEU A 345 6.40 9.19 13.29
CA LEU A 345 5.98 10.35 12.51
C LEU A 345 6.03 11.63 13.35
N GLU A 346 5.65 11.56 14.61
CA GLU A 346 5.76 12.70 15.55
C GLU A 346 7.22 13.09 15.78
N GLN A 347 8.10 12.12 16.03
CA GLN A 347 9.55 12.36 16.18
C GLN A 347 10.14 12.99 14.91
N PHE A 348 9.76 12.48 13.75
CA PHE A 348 10.15 13.04 12.47
C PHE A 348 9.72 14.50 12.30
N TYR A 349 8.47 14.83 12.63
CA TYR A 349 8.01 16.22 12.55
C TYR A 349 8.72 17.14 13.57
N LYS A 350 8.96 16.68 14.79
CA LYS A 350 9.72 17.42 15.80
C LYS A 350 11.12 17.75 15.30
N SER A 351 11.83 16.78 14.75
CA SER A 351 13.19 17.00 14.20
C SER A 351 13.20 18.03 13.05
N LEU A 352 12.15 18.04 12.20
CA LEU A 352 12.03 19.04 11.14
C LEU A 352 11.79 20.46 11.67
N LEU A 353 11.05 20.59 12.77
CA LEU A 353 10.72 21.89 13.39
C LEU A 353 11.90 22.48 14.14
N GLU A 354 12.78 21.64 14.71
CA GLU A 354 14.00 22.08 15.42
C GLU A 354 15.05 22.68 14.47
N HIS A 355 15.17 22.16 13.24
CA HIS A 355 16.08 22.69 12.23
C HIS A 355 15.48 23.92 11.55
N LYS A 356 15.69 25.12 12.17
CA LYS A 356 15.36 26.40 11.52
C LYS A 356 16.10 26.53 10.19
N ARG A 357 15.41 27.03 9.15
CA ARG A 357 16.03 27.38 7.85
C ARG A 357 17.00 28.50 8.00
#